data_f383515f507b8725a98035e48d1f3500
#
_entry.id   f383515f507b8725a98035e48d1f3500
#
_cell.length_a   1.000
_cell.length_b   1.000
_cell.length_c   1.000
_cell.angle_alpha   90.00
_cell.angle_beta   90.00
_cell.angle_gamma   90.00
#
_symmetry.space_group_name_H-M   'P 1'
#
loop_
_entity.id
_entity.type
_entity.pdbx_description
1 polymer ?
#
loop_
_entity_poly.entity_id
_entity_poly.type
_entity_poly.pdbx_seq_one_letter_code
_entity_poly.pdbx_strand_id
1 'polypeptide(L)'
;MPLDSFSDSRLLDALTAIVSRAGAAILAAGETPALRLKADESPVTAADEAAEALILQELARLLPSVPVISEEAVARGEVPTLGATFILVDPLDGTREFIDGRPEYTVNIGIVVNGTPVLGVIMAPPTGLIWRGVLGKGAERLLVPLGAEFDQSIQAVPIHPRSAASSKGLTVTLSRSYQDPDTNAFVDSLPISKRLTCGSSIKFCWLAEGSADVYPRLRPPMQWDIAAGHAILAAAGGTVLQPDGRPPHYGQVSGGFRASPFIAWGDPNAARHHRP
;
A
#
# COMPACT_ATOMS: atom_id res chain seq x y z
N MET A 1 20.31 -3.07 8.40
CA MET A 1 20.42 -1.65 8.81
C MET A 1 19.55 -1.46 10.05
N PRO A 2 19.93 -0.66 11.05
CA PRO A 2 19.07 -0.35 12.18
C PRO A 2 17.88 0.52 11.77
N LEU A 3 16.76 0.45 12.52
CA LEU A 3 15.53 1.20 12.29
C LEU A 3 15.76 2.71 12.10
N ASP A 4 16.71 3.27 12.84
CA ASP A 4 17.04 4.71 12.78
C ASP A 4 17.57 5.16 11.41
N SER A 5 18.11 4.23 10.60
CA SER A 5 18.57 4.53 9.25
C SER A 5 17.44 4.87 8.27
N PHE A 6 16.20 4.45 8.58
CA PHE A 6 15.02 4.70 7.75
C PHE A 6 14.16 5.87 8.24
N SER A 7 14.58 6.53 9.34
CA SER A 7 13.92 7.70 9.90
C SER A 7 14.41 9.04 9.32
N ASP A 8 15.32 9.02 8.35
CA ASP A 8 15.82 10.22 7.67
C ASP A 8 14.73 10.77 6.71
N SER A 9 14.36 12.04 6.90
CA SER A 9 13.41 12.73 6.03
C SER A 9 13.87 12.74 4.57
N ARG A 10 15.18 12.79 4.32
CA ARG A 10 15.76 12.75 2.96
C ARG A 10 15.44 11.43 2.24
N LEU A 11 15.44 10.30 2.96
CA LEU A 11 15.04 9.02 2.36
C LEU A 11 13.55 9.04 2.00
N LEU A 12 12.71 9.53 2.92
CA LEU A 12 11.27 9.63 2.68
C LEU A 12 10.96 10.54 1.47
N ASP A 13 11.64 11.67 1.35
CA ASP A 13 11.52 12.59 0.21
C ASP A 13 12.01 11.94 -1.09
N ALA A 14 13.13 11.21 -1.06
CA ALA A 14 13.64 10.50 -2.24
C ALA A 14 12.65 9.42 -2.72
N LEU A 15 12.07 8.62 -1.82
CA LEU A 15 11.04 7.64 -2.17
C LEU A 15 9.77 8.31 -2.68
N THR A 16 9.39 9.47 -2.13
CA THR A 16 8.27 10.27 -2.60
C THR A 16 8.50 10.75 -4.04
N ALA A 17 9.71 11.21 -4.35
CA ALA A 17 10.06 11.59 -5.71
C ALA A 17 10.03 10.39 -6.69
N ILE A 18 10.45 9.20 -6.23
CA ILE A 18 10.39 7.98 -7.05
C ILE A 18 8.94 7.63 -7.40
N VAL A 19 8.02 7.55 -6.42
CA VAL A 19 6.62 7.22 -6.71
C VAL A 19 5.95 8.31 -7.55
N SER A 20 6.34 9.58 -7.39
CA SER A 20 5.83 10.69 -8.20
C SER A 20 6.19 10.53 -9.67
N ARG A 21 7.47 10.22 -9.97
CA ARG A 21 7.92 9.95 -11.34
C ARG A 21 7.30 8.68 -11.93
N ALA A 22 7.18 7.61 -11.14
CA ALA A 22 6.49 6.38 -11.56
C ALA A 22 5.02 6.65 -11.91
N GLY A 23 4.31 7.42 -11.08
CA GLY A 23 2.95 7.84 -11.36
C GLY A 23 2.82 8.66 -12.65
N ALA A 24 3.75 9.57 -12.90
CA ALA A 24 3.80 10.32 -14.15
C ALA A 24 4.04 9.40 -15.37
N ALA A 25 4.91 8.39 -15.25
CA ALA A 25 5.14 7.40 -16.30
C ALA A 25 3.87 6.56 -16.60
N ILE A 26 3.13 6.15 -15.56
CA ILE A 26 1.84 5.47 -15.73
C ILE A 26 0.84 6.33 -16.51
N LEU A 27 0.69 7.59 -16.12
CA LEU A 27 -0.23 8.53 -16.80
C LEU A 27 0.19 8.79 -18.26
N ALA A 28 1.49 8.87 -18.53
CA ALA A 28 2.03 9.07 -19.88
C ALA A 28 1.84 7.85 -20.78
N ALA A 29 1.80 6.63 -20.24
CA ALA A 29 1.52 5.41 -20.99
C ALA A 29 0.08 5.35 -21.54
N GLY A 30 -0.84 6.15 -20.98
CA GLY A 30 -2.22 6.29 -21.43
C GLY A 30 -3.13 5.12 -21.04
N GLU A 31 -4.44 5.32 -21.23
CA GLU A 31 -5.52 4.40 -20.79
C GLU A 31 -5.71 3.18 -21.69
N THR A 32 -5.02 3.08 -22.82
CA THR A 32 -5.09 1.95 -23.76
C THR A 32 -3.75 1.24 -23.91
N PRO A 33 -3.23 0.63 -22.86
CA PRO A 33 -1.98 -0.09 -22.94
C PRO A 33 -2.18 -1.42 -23.68
N ALA A 34 -1.11 -1.91 -24.33
CA ALA A 34 -1.08 -3.27 -24.84
C ALA A 34 -1.20 -4.24 -23.63
N LEU A 35 -2.41 -4.77 -23.46
CA LEU A 35 -2.72 -5.73 -22.39
C LEU A 35 -2.04 -7.07 -22.68
N ARG A 36 -1.31 -7.58 -21.70
CA ARG A 36 -0.83 -8.98 -21.67
C ARG A 36 -1.36 -9.67 -20.41
N LEU A 37 -1.47 -10.98 -20.47
CA LEU A 37 -1.78 -11.79 -19.29
C LEU A 37 -0.51 -12.46 -18.78
N LYS A 38 -0.29 -12.44 -17.49
CA LYS A 38 0.76 -13.20 -16.79
C LYS A 38 0.40 -14.69 -16.76
N ALA A 39 1.28 -15.53 -16.27
CA ALA A 39 1.06 -16.98 -16.17
C ALA A 39 -0.10 -17.34 -15.22
N ASP A 40 -0.44 -16.49 -14.28
CA ASP A 40 -1.57 -16.62 -13.35
C ASP A 40 -2.86 -15.93 -13.84
N GLU A 41 -2.90 -15.55 -15.13
CA GLU A 41 -4.01 -14.85 -15.79
C GLU A 41 -4.27 -13.42 -15.27
N SER A 42 -3.42 -12.87 -14.40
CA SER A 42 -3.52 -11.47 -14.01
C SER A 42 -3.06 -10.55 -15.16
N PRO A 43 -3.70 -9.38 -15.33
CA PRO A 43 -3.31 -8.44 -16.38
C PRO A 43 -1.99 -7.73 -16.03
N VAL A 44 -1.19 -7.44 -17.06
CA VAL A 44 -0.03 -6.55 -17.00
C VAL A 44 -0.03 -5.65 -18.22
N THR A 45 0.38 -4.41 -18.05
CA THR A 45 0.41 -3.41 -19.11
C THR A 45 1.80 -2.79 -19.26
N ALA A 46 2.02 -2.08 -20.35
CA ALA A 46 3.24 -1.31 -20.54
C ALA A 46 3.45 -0.24 -19.43
N ALA A 47 2.37 0.21 -18.79
CA ALA A 47 2.44 1.14 -17.68
C ALA A 47 3.08 0.51 -16.42
N ASP A 48 2.69 -0.76 -16.10
CA ASP A 48 3.29 -1.52 -15.00
C ASP A 48 4.80 -1.67 -15.21
N GLU A 49 5.21 -2.09 -16.43
CA GLU A 49 6.62 -2.31 -16.78
C GLU A 49 7.44 -1.01 -16.76
N ALA A 50 6.90 0.08 -17.29
CA ALA A 50 7.58 1.37 -17.30
C ALA A 50 7.76 1.92 -15.88
N ALA A 51 6.74 1.81 -15.04
CA ALA A 51 6.82 2.20 -13.64
C ALA A 51 7.82 1.34 -12.87
N GLU A 52 7.79 0.01 -13.05
CA GLU A 52 8.74 -0.91 -12.41
C GLU A 52 10.18 -0.59 -12.79
N ALA A 53 10.47 -0.45 -14.09
CA ALA A 53 11.83 -0.17 -14.57
C ALA A 53 12.41 1.10 -13.93
N LEU A 54 11.60 2.17 -13.85
CA LEU A 54 11.99 3.42 -13.21
C LEU A 54 12.24 3.21 -11.70
N ILE A 55 11.30 2.59 -10.99
CA ILE A 55 11.40 2.38 -9.54
C ILE A 55 12.64 1.54 -9.20
N LEU A 56 12.85 0.42 -9.90
CA LEU A 56 13.99 -0.46 -9.64
C LEU A 56 15.33 0.24 -9.92
N GLN A 57 15.43 1.00 -11.00
CA GLN A 57 16.63 1.78 -11.32
C GLN A 57 16.98 2.81 -10.25
N GLU A 58 15.99 3.54 -9.76
CA GLU A 58 16.18 4.57 -8.74
C GLU A 58 16.49 3.98 -7.37
N LEU A 59 15.78 2.90 -6.98
CA LEU A 59 16.06 2.18 -5.73
C LEU A 59 17.45 1.56 -5.71
N ALA A 60 17.94 1.03 -6.84
CA ALA A 60 19.30 0.50 -6.94
C ALA A 60 20.38 1.57 -6.73
N ARG A 61 20.09 2.84 -7.06
CA ARG A 61 20.99 3.99 -6.79
C ARG A 61 20.88 4.46 -5.34
N LEU A 62 19.65 4.53 -4.81
CA LEU A 62 19.36 5.08 -3.48
C LEU A 62 19.76 4.11 -2.36
N LEU A 63 19.47 2.83 -2.55
CA LEU A 63 19.64 1.76 -1.53
C LEU A 63 20.27 0.50 -2.15
N PRO A 64 21.51 0.58 -2.69
CA PRO A 64 22.13 -0.49 -3.51
C PRO A 64 22.33 -1.81 -2.76
N SER A 65 22.33 -1.81 -1.43
CA SER A 65 22.52 -3.00 -0.59
C SER A 65 21.22 -3.61 -0.08
N VAL A 66 20.06 -3.02 -0.40
CA VAL A 66 18.76 -3.49 0.08
C VAL A 66 18.05 -4.23 -1.05
N PRO A 67 17.75 -5.53 -0.90
CA PRO A 67 17.04 -6.29 -1.91
C PRO A 67 15.62 -5.74 -2.13
N VAL A 68 15.23 -5.67 -3.40
CA VAL A 68 13.91 -5.21 -3.83
C VAL A 68 13.13 -6.38 -4.40
N ILE A 69 11.92 -6.62 -3.88
CA ILE A 69 10.93 -7.53 -4.41
C ILE A 69 9.86 -6.69 -5.08
N SER A 70 9.71 -6.84 -6.38
CA SER A 70 8.68 -6.18 -7.17
C SER A 70 7.75 -7.20 -7.80
N GLU A 71 6.49 -6.87 -7.95
CA GLU A 71 5.46 -7.76 -8.49
C GLU A 71 5.87 -8.34 -9.85
N GLU A 72 6.24 -7.48 -10.80
CA GLU A 72 6.54 -7.91 -12.17
C GLU A 72 7.87 -8.70 -12.25
N ALA A 73 8.87 -8.34 -11.44
CA ALA A 73 10.12 -9.09 -11.32
C ALA A 73 9.87 -10.50 -10.78
N VAL A 74 9.04 -10.64 -9.73
CA VAL A 74 8.65 -11.96 -9.20
C VAL A 74 7.87 -12.76 -10.23
N ALA A 75 6.97 -12.14 -11.00
CA ALA A 75 6.25 -12.81 -12.09
C ALA A 75 7.19 -13.34 -13.19
N ARG A 76 8.35 -12.70 -13.39
CA ARG A 76 9.43 -13.19 -14.28
C ARG A 76 10.35 -14.23 -13.63
N GLY A 77 10.15 -14.56 -12.35
CA GLY A 77 11.00 -15.48 -11.59
C GLY A 77 12.26 -14.82 -10.99
N GLU A 78 12.35 -13.51 -11.00
CA GLU A 78 13.48 -12.73 -10.49
C GLU A 78 13.28 -12.44 -8.99
N VAL A 79 13.71 -13.37 -8.14
CA VAL A 79 13.55 -13.24 -6.68
C VAL A 79 14.93 -13.13 -6.02
N PRO A 80 15.28 -11.98 -5.42
CA PRO A 80 16.55 -11.84 -4.73
C PRO A 80 16.56 -12.61 -3.40
N THR A 81 17.75 -12.92 -2.91
CA THR A 81 17.92 -13.42 -1.54
C THR A 81 17.57 -12.32 -0.55
N LEU A 82 16.63 -12.60 0.35
CA LEU A 82 16.21 -11.64 1.37
C LEU A 82 17.15 -11.63 2.56
N GLY A 83 17.43 -10.41 3.06
CA GLY A 83 18.03 -10.15 4.36
C GLY A 83 16.97 -9.74 5.39
N ALA A 84 17.43 -9.27 6.54
CA ALA A 84 16.55 -8.70 7.57
C ALA A 84 15.82 -7.42 7.10
N THR A 85 16.38 -6.74 6.10
CA THR A 85 15.80 -5.53 5.49
C THR A 85 15.60 -5.79 4.00
N PHE A 86 14.43 -5.45 3.48
CA PHE A 86 14.08 -5.51 2.07
C PHE A 86 12.98 -4.52 1.72
N ILE A 87 12.78 -4.29 0.42
CA ILE A 87 11.76 -3.39 -0.10
C ILE A 87 10.72 -4.23 -0.86
N LEU A 88 9.46 -3.93 -0.66
CA LEU A 88 8.33 -4.45 -1.41
C LEU A 88 7.78 -3.35 -2.31
N VAL A 89 7.64 -3.65 -3.59
CA VAL A 89 7.17 -2.71 -4.62
C VAL A 89 5.99 -3.31 -5.36
N ASP A 90 4.92 -2.54 -5.46
CA ASP A 90 3.88 -2.75 -6.44
C ASP A 90 3.88 -1.54 -7.39
N PRO A 91 4.31 -1.72 -8.64
CA PRO A 91 4.45 -0.61 -9.59
C PRO A 91 3.09 0.00 -9.98
N LEU A 92 2.04 -0.84 -10.02
CA LEU A 92 0.67 -0.43 -10.35
C LEU A 92 -0.35 -1.36 -9.69
N ASP A 93 -0.62 -1.14 -8.38
CA ASP A 93 -1.71 -1.82 -7.69
C ASP A 93 -3.07 -1.33 -8.21
N GLY A 94 -3.87 -2.24 -8.71
CA GLY A 94 -5.14 -1.94 -9.36
C GLY A 94 -5.06 -1.88 -10.88
N THR A 95 -4.27 -2.75 -11.50
CA THR A 95 -4.15 -2.86 -12.98
C THR A 95 -5.53 -3.04 -13.66
N ARG A 96 -6.47 -3.74 -13.01
CA ARG A 96 -7.86 -3.87 -13.54
C ARG A 96 -8.58 -2.54 -13.54
N GLU A 97 -8.49 -1.79 -12.45
CA GLU A 97 -9.07 -0.45 -12.34
C GLU A 97 -8.45 0.50 -13.36
N PHE A 98 -7.15 0.41 -13.59
CA PHE A 98 -6.44 1.17 -14.62
C PHE A 98 -6.98 0.86 -16.03
N ILE A 99 -7.10 -0.43 -16.38
CA ILE A 99 -7.64 -0.87 -17.69
C ILE A 99 -9.10 -0.43 -17.87
N ASP A 100 -9.88 -0.45 -16.79
CA ASP A 100 -11.29 -0.02 -16.79
C ASP A 100 -11.46 1.53 -16.82
N GLY A 101 -10.37 2.31 -16.85
CA GLY A 101 -10.39 3.79 -16.80
C GLY A 101 -10.85 4.33 -15.45
N ARG A 102 -10.70 3.58 -14.36
CA ARG A 102 -11.08 4.00 -13.00
C ARG A 102 -9.89 4.66 -12.30
N PRO A 103 -10.11 5.72 -11.51
CA PRO A 103 -9.01 6.44 -10.83
C PRO A 103 -8.54 5.76 -9.53
N GLU A 104 -8.72 4.45 -9.38
CA GLU A 104 -8.50 3.72 -8.13
C GLU A 104 -7.29 2.79 -8.23
N TYR A 105 -6.14 3.32 -8.66
CA TYR A 105 -4.88 2.58 -8.74
C TYR A 105 -3.73 3.38 -8.10
N THR A 106 -2.70 2.66 -7.64
CA THR A 106 -1.61 3.25 -6.86
C THR A 106 -0.25 2.67 -7.21
N VAL A 107 0.80 3.44 -6.92
CA VAL A 107 2.20 3.00 -6.84
C VAL A 107 2.55 2.81 -5.38
N ASN A 108 3.09 1.66 -5.00
CA ASN A 108 3.37 1.31 -3.61
C ASN A 108 4.85 0.98 -3.42
N ILE A 109 5.50 1.61 -2.43
CA ILE A 109 6.84 1.24 -1.96
C ILE A 109 6.79 1.08 -0.44
N GLY A 110 7.12 -0.11 0.07
CA GLY A 110 7.20 -0.41 1.49
C GLY A 110 8.55 -0.96 1.90
N ILE A 111 9.19 -0.38 2.92
CA ILE A 111 10.42 -0.91 3.52
C ILE A 111 10.06 -1.79 4.70
N VAL A 112 10.59 -3.00 4.71
CA VAL A 112 10.38 -4.01 5.76
C VAL A 112 11.69 -4.26 6.49
N VAL A 113 11.64 -4.28 7.82
CA VAL A 113 12.77 -4.61 8.70
C VAL A 113 12.35 -5.70 9.67
N ASN A 114 13.07 -6.81 9.70
CA ASN A 114 12.76 -7.96 10.54
C ASN A 114 11.30 -8.43 10.42
N GLY A 115 10.77 -8.43 9.19
CA GLY A 115 9.40 -8.85 8.90
C GLY A 115 8.31 -7.84 9.27
N THR A 116 8.67 -6.62 9.68
CA THR A 116 7.73 -5.54 10.01
C THR A 116 7.87 -4.39 9.02
N PRO A 117 6.80 -3.92 8.38
CA PRO A 117 6.83 -2.71 7.56
C PRO A 117 7.08 -1.47 8.42
N VAL A 118 8.13 -0.70 8.10
CA VAL A 118 8.56 0.45 8.92
C VAL A 118 8.46 1.78 8.20
N LEU A 119 8.45 1.77 6.87
CA LEU A 119 8.27 2.95 6.05
C LEU A 119 7.40 2.59 4.86
N GLY A 120 6.47 3.46 4.52
CA GLY A 120 5.61 3.29 3.36
C GLY A 120 5.39 4.59 2.61
N VAL A 121 5.33 4.49 1.29
CA VAL A 121 4.91 5.58 0.39
C VAL A 121 3.93 5.01 -0.63
N ILE A 122 2.77 5.64 -0.76
CA ILE A 122 1.73 5.31 -1.73
C ILE A 122 1.38 6.56 -2.51
N MET A 123 1.35 6.46 -3.83
CA MET A 123 0.84 7.50 -4.71
C MET A 123 -0.39 7.01 -5.47
N ALA A 124 -1.42 7.83 -5.56
CA ALA A 124 -2.56 7.65 -6.47
C ALA A 124 -2.38 8.57 -7.68
N PRO A 125 -1.84 8.07 -8.81
CA PRO A 125 -1.48 8.91 -9.97
C PRO A 125 -2.63 9.77 -10.50
N PRO A 126 -3.88 9.26 -10.60
CA PRO A 126 -4.99 10.05 -11.15
C PRO A 126 -5.36 11.28 -10.35
N THR A 127 -5.02 11.29 -9.06
CA THR A 127 -5.37 12.39 -8.14
C THR A 127 -4.17 13.24 -7.74
N GLY A 128 -2.95 12.76 -7.97
CA GLY A 128 -1.72 13.38 -7.47
C GLY A 128 -1.52 13.25 -5.96
N LEU A 129 -2.42 12.52 -5.25
CA LEU A 129 -2.30 12.32 -3.82
C LEU A 129 -1.18 11.33 -3.50
N ILE A 130 -0.36 11.69 -2.52
CA ILE A 130 0.67 10.82 -1.95
C ILE A 130 0.44 10.72 -0.46
N TRP A 131 0.46 9.50 0.05
CA TRP A 131 0.49 9.21 1.48
C TRP A 131 1.82 8.57 1.82
N ARG A 132 2.44 9.00 2.91
CA ARG A 132 3.71 8.48 3.35
C ARG A 132 3.79 8.44 4.88
N GLY A 133 4.57 7.52 5.42
CA GLY A 133 4.71 7.39 6.87
C GLY A 133 5.92 6.57 7.25
N VAL A 134 6.44 6.89 8.45
CA VAL A 134 7.54 6.17 9.08
C VAL A 134 7.11 5.77 10.48
N LEU A 135 7.21 4.50 10.80
CA LEU A 135 6.81 3.94 12.09
C LEU A 135 7.51 4.70 13.25
N GLY A 136 6.71 5.22 14.18
CA GLY A 136 7.18 6.02 15.32
C GLY A 136 7.48 7.50 14.99
N LYS A 137 7.29 7.95 13.73
CA LYS A 137 7.48 9.37 13.35
C LYS A 137 6.20 10.05 12.89
N GLY A 138 5.17 9.27 12.53
CA GLY A 138 3.91 9.77 12.03
C GLY A 138 3.71 9.51 10.54
N ALA A 139 2.56 9.90 10.06
CA ALA A 139 2.18 9.81 8.65
C ALA A 139 1.62 11.15 8.17
N GLU A 140 1.72 11.38 6.87
CA GLU A 140 1.31 12.62 6.24
C GLU A 140 0.82 12.39 4.81
N ARG A 141 0.06 13.35 4.30
CA ARG A 141 -0.46 13.37 2.93
C ARG A 141 0.02 14.63 2.22
N LEU A 142 0.37 14.46 0.95
CA LEU A 142 0.75 15.54 0.05
C LEU A 142 -0.14 15.50 -1.20
N LEU A 143 -0.23 16.64 -1.87
CA LEU A 143 -0.83 16.74 -3.20
C LEU A 143 0.23 17.27 -4.18
N VAL A 144 0.66 16.40 -5.09
CA VAL A 144 1.52 16.76 -6.22
C VAL A 144 0.60 17.07 -7.39
N PRO A 145 0.66 18.27 -7.98
CA PRO A 145 -0.18 18.60 -9.14
C PRO A 145 0.07 17.63 -10.29
N LEU A 146 -0.98 17.27 -11.03
CA LEU A 146 -0.88 16.38 -12.18
C LEU A 146 0.13 16.94 -13.21
N GLY A 147 1.04 16.09 -13.65
CA GLY A 147 2.11 16.48 -14.59
C GLY A 147 3.30 17.19 -13.95
N ALA A 148 3.27 17.45 -12.63
CA ALA A 148 4.43 17.94 -11.89
C ALA A 148 5.18 16.78 -11.22
N GLU A 149 6.47 16.99 -10.95
CA GLU A 149 7.26 16.11 -10.08
C GLU A 149 7.17 16.59 -8.63
N PHE A 150 7.39 15.68 -7.70
CA PHE A 150 7.50 16.04 -6.29
C PHE A 150 8.66 16.99 -6.06
N ASP A 151 8.39 18.07 -5.34
CA ASP A 151 9.34 19.05 -4.85
C ASP A 151 9.15 19.22 -3.33
N GLN A 152 10.24 19.42 -2.60
CA GLN A 152 10.22 19.59 -1.13
C GLN A 152 9.46 20.83 -0.66
N SER A 153 9.13 21.78 -1.56
CA SER A 153 8.25 22.92 -1.26
C SER A 153 6.78 22.52 -1.14
N ILE A 154 6.40 21.32 -1.61
CA ILE A 154 5.02 20.83 -1.50
C ILE A 154 4.71 20.55 -0.02
N GLN A 155 3.69 21.23 0.48
CA GLN A 155 3.30 21.14 1.88
C GLN A 155 2.70 19.76 2.19
N ALA A 156 3.29 19.07 3.17
CA ALA A 156 2.75 17.87 3.76
C ALA A 156 1.74 18.21 4.86
N VAL A 157 0.65 17.45 4.92
CA VAL A 157 -0.38 17.58 5.94
C VAL A 157 -0.37 16.32 6.80
N PRO A 158 -0.11 16.43 8.11
CA PRO A 158 -0.20 15.29 9.02
C PRO A 158 -1.58 14.62 8.97
N ILE A 159 -1.61 13.30 9.03
CA ILE A 159 -2.84 12.51 9.01
C ILE A 159 -2.91 11.60 10.23
N HIS A 160 -4.14 11.40 10.72
CA HIS A 160 -4.43 10.52 11.84
C HIS A 160 -5.76 9.79 11.62
N PRO A 161 -5.89 8.53 12.05
CA PRO A 161 -7.17 7.87 12.09
C PRO A 161 -8.14 8.60 13.02
N ARG A 162 -9.42 8.45 12.77
CA ARG A 162 -10.44 8.91 13.69
C ARG A 162 -10.72 7.87 14.78
N SER A 163 -11.18 8.29 15.95
CA SER A 163 -11.66 7.39 16.99
C SER A 163 -12.99 6.75 16.59
N ALA A 164 -13.05 5.42 16.64
CA ALA A 164 -14.28 4.66 16.38
C ALA A 164 -15.36 4.91 17.44
N ALA A 165 -14.99 5.25 18.68
CA ALA A 165 -15.92 5.54 19.77
C ALA A 165 -16.81 6.77 19.53
N SER A 166 -16.41 7.68 18.63
CA SER A 166 -17.17 8.89 18.30
C SER A 166 -18.21 8.68 17.19
N SER A 167 -18.27 7.49 16.57
CA SER A 167 -19.13 7.20 15.43
C SER A 167 -20.41 6.44 15.83
N LYS A 168 -21.52 6.72 15.13
CA LYS A 168 -22.78 5.95 15.26
C LYS A 168 -22.73 4.61 14.49
N GLY A 169 -21.56 3.99 14.41
CA GLY A 169 -21.27 2.78 13.65
C GLY A 169 -20.03 2.97 12.77
N LEU A 170 -19.43 1.86 12.34
CA LEU A 170 -18.18 1.85 11.61
C LEU A 170 -18.39 2.12 10.12
N THR A 171 -17.45 2.81 9.51
CA THR A 171 -17.30 2.89 8.06
C THR A 171 -16.30 1.81 7.62
N VAL A 172 -16.78 0.78 6.92
CA VAL A 172 -15.91 -0.25 6.33
C VAL A 172 -15.52 0.14 4.92
N THR A 173 -14.27 -0.13 4.55
CA THR A 173 -13.82 -0.09 3.16
C THR A 173 -13.54 -1.50 2.65
N LEU A 174 -14.00 -1.80 1.43
CA LEU A 174 -13.95 -3.11 0.80
C LEU A 174 -13.29 -3.03 -0.57
N SER A 175 -12.68 -4.13 -0.99
CA SER A 175 -12.15 -4.24 -2.35
C SER A 175 -13.29 -4.22 -3.36
N ARG A 176 -13.11 -3.47 -4.46
CA ARG A 176 -14.05 -3.47 -5.58
C ARG A 176 -13.99 -4.78 -6.36
N SER A 177 -12.81 -5.19 -6.75
CA SER A 177 -12.59 -6.29 -7.69
C SER A 177 -12.43 -7.66 -7.00
N TYR A 178 -12.18 -7.67 -5.68
CA TYR A 178 -11.93 -8.90 -4.93
C TYR A 178 -12.82 -8.97 -3.70
N GLN A 179 -13.97 -9.59 -3.86
CA GLN A 179 -14.88 -9.89 -2.76
C GLN A 179 -14.79 -11.39 -2.42
N ASP A 180 -14.96 -11.72 -1.14
CA ASP A 180 -15.00 -13.10 -0.68
C ASP A 180 -16.04 -13.26 0.43
N PRO A 181 -16.66 -14.47 0.56
CA PRO A 181 -17.71 -14.74 1.54
C PRO A 181 -17.30 -14.52 2.99
N ASP A 182 -16.06 -14.89 3.34
CA ASP A 182 -15.57 -14.81 4.72
C ASP A 182 -15.40 -13.35 5.15
N THR A 183 -14.83 -12.51 4.26
CA THR A 183 -14.77 -11.06 4.50
C THR A 183 -16.16 -10.45 4.65
N ASN A 184 -17.12 -10.86 3.82
CA ASN A 184 -18.49 -10.34 3.91
C ASN A 184 -19.16 -10.79 5.22
N ALA A 185 -19.04 -12.05 5.61
CA ALA A 185 -19.56 -12.56 6.88
C ALA A 185 -18.99 -11.83 8.10
N PHE A 186 -17.67 -11.56 8.09
CA PHE A 186 -17.05 -10.75 9.13
C PHE A 186 -17.62 -9.32 9.17
N VAL A 187 -17.78 -8.67 8.03
CA VAL A 187 -18.36 -7.31 7.96
C VAL A 187 -19.79 -7.28 8.46
N ASP A 188 -20.58 -8.31 8.17
CA ASP A 188 -21.97 -8.41 8.63
C ASP A 188 -22.09 -8.59 10.15
N SER A 189 -21.03 -9.05 10.81
CA SER A 189 -20.96 -9.14 12.28
C SER A 189 -20.64 -7.82 12.99
N LEU A 190 -20.19 -6.81 12.23
CA LEU A 190 -19.78 -5.51 12.76
C LEU A 190 -20.95 -4.49 12.74
N PRO A 191 -20.95 -3.50 13.65
CA PRO A 191 -21.92 -2.41 13.64
C PRO A 191 -21.61 -1.40 12.52
N ILE A 192 -21.81 -1.80 11.26
CA ILE A 192 -21.49 -0.98 10.09
C ILE A 192 -22.57 0.05 9.82
N SER A 193 -22.19 1.32 9.73
CA SER A 193 -23.07 2.43 9.33
C SER A 193 -22.85 2.83 7.86
N LYS A 194 -21.65 2.59 7.30
CA LYS A 194 -21.31 2.95 5.91
C LYS A 194 -20.38 1.94 5.29
N ARG A 195 -20.63 1.59 4.02
CA ARG A 195 -19.75 0.76 3.20
C ARG A 195 -19.16 1.61 2.08
N LEU A 196 -17.84 1.61 1.96
CA LEU A 196 -17.09 2.22 0.87
C LEU A 196 -16.44 1.11 0.05
N THR A 197 -16.45 1.24 -1.26
CA THR A 197 -15.81 0.29 -2.17
C THR A 197 -14.75 1.01 -2.99
N CYS A 198 -13.53 0.48 -2.99
CA CYS A 198 -12.41 1.07 -3.71
C CYS A 198 -11.45 -0.01 -4.21
N GLY A 199 -10.76 0.28 -5.32
CA GLY A 199 -9.60 -0.48 -5.77
C GLY A 199 -8.36 -0.22 -4.91
N SER A 200 -7.29 -0.95 -5.14
CA SER A 200 -5.91 -0.74 -4.66
C SER A 200 -5.70 -0.52 -3.16
N SER A 201 -4.48 -0.12 -2.81
CA SER A 201 -4.02 0.20 -1.44
C SER A 201 -4.58 1.51 -0.88
N ILE A 202 -5.33 2.32 -1.67
CA ILE A 202 -6.03 3.55 -1.22
C ILE A 202 -6.84 3.29 0.07
N LYS A 203 -7.36 2.07 0.23
CA LYS A 203 -8.12 1.67 1.42
C LYS A 203 -7.36 1.86 2.74
N PHE A 204 -6.05 1.58 2.76
CA PHE A 204 -5.19 1.86 3.91
C PHE A 204 -5.06 3.36 4.17
N CYS A 205 -4.93 4.14 3.08
CA CYS A 205 -4.83 5.59 3.15
C CYS A 205 -6.09 6.22 3.77
N TRP A 206 -7.27 5.71 3.39
CA TRP A 206 -8.54 6.18 3.97
C TRP A 206 -8.65 5.88 5.48
N LEU A 207 -8.09 4.77 5.95
CA LEU A 207 -8.02 4.51 7.38
C LEU A 207 -7.04 5.48 8.06
N ALA A 208 -5.85 5.64 7.47
CA ALA A 208 -4.79 6.47 8.01
C ALA A 208 -5.18 7.96 8.14
N GLU A 209 -6.05 8.47 7.25
CA GLU A 209 -6.55 9.86 7.29
C GLU A 209 -7.92 10.01 7.98
N GLY A 210 -8.47 8.92 8.53
CA GLY A 210 -9.74 8.94 9.26
C GLY A 210 -11.00 8.98 8.40
N SER A 211 -10.92 8.70 7.10
CA SER A 211 -12.07 8.63 6.17
C SER A 211 -12.84 7.31 6.31
N ALA A 212 -12.18 6.24 6.77
CA ALA A 212 -12.76 4.95 7.08
C ALA A 212 -12.22 4.41 8.41
N ASP A 213 -12.87 3.38 8.97
CA ASP A 213 -12.55 2.82 10.29
C ASP A 213 -11.92 1.43 10.20
N VAL A 214 -12.36 0.60 9.24
CA VAL A 214 -11.93 -0.80 9.13
C VAL A 214 -11.82 -1.25 7.68
N TYR A 215 -10.76 -2.02 7.39
CA TYR A 215 -10.52 -2.69 6.11
C TYR A 215 -10.18 -4.16 6.37
N PRO A 216 -11.15 -5.07 6.29
CA PRO A 216 -10.91 -6.50 6.38
C PRO A 216 -10.54 -7.08 5.01
N ARG A 217 -9.62 -8.06 5.02
CA ARG A 217 -9.23 -8.83 3.87
C ARG A 217 -8.90 -10.26 4.29
N LEU A 218 -9.91 -11.16 4.28
CA LEU A 218 -9.73 -12.55 4.72
C LEU A 218 -9.23 -13.47 3.59
N ARG A 219 -9.47 -13.09 2.33
CA ARG A 219 -8.75 -13.65 1.19
C ARG A 219 -7.48 -12.83 0.94
N PRO A 220 -6.31 -13.36 1.30
CA PRO A 220 -5.10 -12.56 1.34
C PRO A 220 -4.63 -12.14 -0.06
N PRO A 221 -4.17 -10.88 -0.23
CA PRO A 221 -3.48 -10.39 -1.41
C PRO A 221 -1.99 -10.75 -1.36
N MET A 222 -1.18 -10.08 -2.17
CA MET A 222 0.27 -10.20 -2.11
C MET A 222 0.86 -9.23 -1.07
N GLN A 223 2.10 -9.50 -0.64
CA GLN A 223 2.74 -8.67 0.40
C GLN A 223 3.05 -7.25 -0.09
N TRP A 224 3.33 -7.07 -1.37
CA TRP A 224 3.58 -5.74 -1.97
C TRP A 224 2.33 -4.88 -2.09
N ASP A 225 1.12 -5.47 -2.17
CA ASP A 225 -0.16 -4.74 -2.16
C ASP A 225 -0.41 -4.05 -0.81
N ILE A 226 0.20 -4.55 0.28
CA ILE A 226 -0.18 -4.13 1.64
C ILE A 226 0.95 -3.53 2.47
N ALA A 227 2.21 -3.81 2.16
CA ALA A 227 3.33 -3.39 3.02
C ALA A 227 3.42 -1.87 3.21
N ALA A 228 3.30 -1.11 2.12
CA ALA A 228 3.31 0.35 2.17
C ALA A 228 2.14 0.90 2.99
N GLY A 229 0.93 0.41 2.70
CA GLY A 229 -0.29 0.82 3.41
C GLY A 229 -0.27 0.45 4.89
N HIS A 230 0.25 -0.73 5.24
CA HIS A 230 0.46 -1.14 6.63
C HIS A 230 1.41 -0.18 7.37
N ALA A 231 2.56 0.14 6.78
CA ALA A 231 3.52 1.07 7.38
C ALA A 231 2.91 2.46 7.60
N ILE A 232 2.19 3.00 6.60
CA ILE A 232 1.52 4.30 6.69
C ILE A 232 0.46 4.29 7.80
N LEU A 233 -0.41 3.27 7.82
CA LEU A 233 -1.46 3.16 8.82
C LEU A 233 -0.89 3.02 10.23
N ALA A 234 0.13 2.19 10.43
CA ALA A 234 0.81 2.03 11.71
C ALA A 234 1.50 3.34 12.15
N ALA A 235 2.14 4.06 11.21
CA ALA A 235 2.74 5.36 11.47
C ALA A 235 1.70 6.42 11.87
N ALA A 236 0.49 6.36 11.29
CA ALA A 236 -0.61 7.25 11.63
C ALA A 236 -1.25 6.94 13.01
N GLY A 237 -0.97 5.78 13.59
CA GLY A 237 -1.52 5.33 14.88
C GLY A 237 -2.60 4.25 14.79
N GLY A 238 -2.87 3.71 13.60
CA GLY A 238 -3.73 2.55 13.39
C GLY A 238 -3.01 1.23 13.60
N THR A 239 -3.67 0.13 13.25
CA THR A 239 -3.09 -1.22 13.38
C THR A 239 -3.59 -2.16 12.29
N VAL A 240 -2.75 -3.15 11.94
CA VAL A 240 -3.10 -4.26 11.05
C VAL A 240 -2.86 -5.55 11.81
N LEU A 241 -3.88 -6.38 11.90
CA LEU A 241 -3.82 -7.63 12.65
C LEU A 241 -4.37 -8.78 11.80
N GLN A 242 -3.83 -9.97 12.00
CA GLN A 242 -4.44 -11.19 11.52
C GLN A 242 -5.74 -11.48 12.30
N PRO A 243 -6.64 -12.34 11.82
CA PRO A 243 -7.87 -12.69 12.54
C PRO A 243 -7.63 -13.20 13.98
N ASP A 244 -6.48 -13.85 14.21
CA ASP A 244 -6.08 -14.32 15.54
C ASP A 244 -5.48 -13.24 16.46
N GLY A 245 -5.40 -11.98 15.97
CA GLY A 245 -4.89 -10.84 16.71
C GLY A 245 -3.38 -10.66 16.67
N ARG A 246 -2.63 -11.53 15.98
CA ARG A 246 -1.18 -11.36 15.78
C ARG A 246 -0.89 -10.36 14.66
N PRO A 247 0.22 -9.63 14.69
CA PRO A 247 0.63 -8.82 13.55
C PRO A 247 1.00 -9.69 12.34
N PRO A 248 0.71 -9.26 11.09
CA PRO A 248 1.22 -9.92 9.90
C PRO A 248 2.76 -9.87 9.87
N HIS A 249 3.37 -10.94 9.35
CA HIS A 249 4.82 -11.02 9.17
C HIS A 249 5.15 -11.08 7.67
N TYR A 250 6.15 -10.32 7.24
CA TYR A 250 6.54 -10.17 5.85
C TYR A 250 7.86 -10.89 5.53
N GLY A 251 8.11 -11.16 4.24
CA GLY A 251 9.33 -11.83 3.77
C GLY A 251 9.21 -13.35 3.66
N GLN A 252 8.00 -13.89 3.64
CA GLN A 252 7.77 -15.33 3.47
C GLN A 252 7.86 -15.73 2.00
N VAL A 253 9.05 -16.08 1.54
CA VAL A 253 9.34 -16.48 0.15
C VAL A 253 8.67 -17.80 -0.22
N SER A 254 8.64 -18.77 0.69
CA SER A 254 8.07 -20.12 0.47
C SER A 254 6.58 -20.09 0.13
N GLY A 255 5.86 -19.02 0.50
CA GLY A 255 4.46 -18.80 0.17
C GLY A 255 4.25 -17.96 -1.11
N GLY A 256 5.28 -17.73 -1.92
CA GLY A 256 5.21 -16.89 -3.13
C GLY A 256 4.83 -15.44 -2.81
N PHE A 257 5.27 -14.92 -1.68
CA PHE A 257 4.94 -13.57 -1.16
C PHE A 257 3.44 -13.32 -0.91
N ARG A 258 2.63 -14.36 -0.78
CA ARG A 258 1.24 -14.18 -0.37
C ARG A 258 1.19 -13.67 1.07
N ALA A 259 0.39 -12.64 1.30
CA ALA A 259 0.19 -12.08 2.63
C ALA A 259 -0.65 -13.03 3.52
N SER A 260 -0.69 -12.79 4.83
CA SER A 260 -1.70 -13.40 5.71
C SER A 260 -3.05 -12.69 5.55
N PRO A 261 -4.18 -13.36 5.84
CA PRO A 261 -5.45 -12.68 6.07
C PRO A 261 -5.27 -11.58 7.11
N PHE A 262 -5.96 -10.44 6.93
CA PHE A 262 -5.80 -9.33 7.85
C PHE A 262 -7.07 -8.51 8.03
N ILE A 263 -7.10 -7.76 9.13
CA ILE A 263 -8.06 -6.70 9.39
C ILE A 263 -7.26 -5.46 9.80
N ALA A 264 -7.34 -4.42 8.98
CA ALA A 264 -6.75 -3.13 9.27
C ALA A 264 -7.77 -2.24 9.98
N TRP A 265 -7.34 -1.58 11.06
CA TRP A 265 -8.16 -0.73 11.89
C TRP A 265 -7.54 0.66 12.01
N GLY A 266 -8.35 1.70 11.81
CA GLY A 266 -7.93 3.06 12.12
C GLY A 266 -7.71 3.23 13.63
N ASP A 267 -8.69 2.83 14.44
CA ASP A 267 -8.60 2.89 15.90
C ASP A 267 -8.20 1.51 16.47
N PRO A 268 -7.00 1.36 17.10
CA PRO A 268 -6.58 0.11 17.73
C PRO A 268 -7.51 -0.36 18.86
N ASN A 269 -8.28 0.54 19.49
CA ASN A 269 -9.25 0.14 20.50
C ASN A 269 -10.44 -0.60 19.89
N ALA A 270 -10.89 -0.20 18.69
CA ALA A 270 -11.93 -0.94 17.97
C ALA A 270 -11.48 -2.37 17.65
N ALA A 271 -10.22 -2.59 17.31
CA ALA A 271 -9.66 -3.93 17.07
C ALA A 271 -9.77 -4.87 18.29
N ARG A 272 -9.79 -4.33 19.52
CA ARG A 272 -9.91 -5.11 20.75
C ARG A 272 -11.34 -5.57 21.01
N HIS A 273 -12.33 -4.81 20.52
CA HIS A 273 -13.75 -5.06 20.74
C HIS A 273 -14.41 -5.88 19.63
N HIS A 274 -13.80 -5.94 18.45
CA HIS A 274 -14.39 -6.54 17.25
C HIS A 274 -13.43 -7.55 16.60
N ARG A 275 -13.05 -8.59 17.35
CA ARG A 275 -12.29 -9.73 16.81
C ARG A 275 -13.23 -10.75 16.18
N PRO A 276 -12.78 -11.45 15.09
CA PRO A 276 -13.54 -12.58 14.53
C PRO A 276 -13.73 -13.70 15.52
#